data_49ec70f48003fe2e0123a439877aaf1a
#
_entry.id   49ec70f48003fe2e0123a439877aaf1a
#
_cell.length_a   1.000
_cell.length_b   1.000
_cell.length_c   1.000
_cell.angle_alpha   90.00
_cell.angle_beta   90.00
_cell.angle_gamma   90.00
#
_symmetry.space_group_name_H-M   'P 1'
#
loop_
_entity.id
_entity.type
_entity.pdbx_description
1 polymer ?
#
loop_
_entity_poly.entity_id
_entity_poly.type
_entity_poly.pdbx_seq_one_letter_code
_entity_poly.pdbx_strand_id
1 'polypeptide(L)'
;VGIVFLTDLPDPRFARDQHEVKKNQAYLNKKLLADSAVLVEAIEAVLLETGIDDFRHDKLDGRPLANLSRTQLEILKLLSEGKTNQQIADARGRSLSATESAVTRTLEELGIPKDAELNVRVAATRKYFEAISPRGSNLI
;
A
#
# COMPACT_ATOMS: atom_id res chain seq x y z
N VAL A 1 -6.69 -12.82 22.70
CA VAL A 1 -7.70 -12.59 21.64
C VAL A 1 -7.00 -12.61 20.28
N GLY A 2 -7.44 -13.50 19.41
CA GLY A 2 -6.92 -13.61 18.06
C GLY A 2 -7.53 -12.54 17.13
N ILE A 3 -6.69 -11.95 16.28
CA ILE A 3 -7.16 -10.98 15.28
C ILE A 3 -6.70 -11.44 13.89
N VAL A 4 -7.65 -11.49 12.96
CA VAL A 4 -7.39 -11.72 11.55
C VAL A 4 -7.92 -10.51 10.79
N PHE A 5 -7.03 -9.78 10.12
CA PHE A 5 -7.43 -8.70 9.21
C PHE A 5 -7.78 -9.30 7.85
N LEU A 6 -8.95 -8.97 7.36
CA LEU A 6 -9.42 -9.39 6.04
C LEU A 6 -9.78 -8.15 5.23
N THR A 7 -9.04 -7.88 4.17
CA THR A 7 -9.13 -6.60 3.46
C THR A 7 -8.82 -6.75 1.96
N ASP A 8 -9.28 -5.81 1.17
CA ASP A 8 -8.92 -5.71 -0.25
C ASP A 8 -7.57 -5.02 -0.48
N LEU A 9 -6.96 -4.48 0.58
CA LEU A 9 -5.70 -3.73 0.49
C LEU A 9 -4.49 -4.66 0.58
N PRO A 10 -3.42 -4.39 -0.17
CA PRO A 10 -2.20 -5.22 -0.17
C PRO A 10 -1.50 -5.27 1.18
N ASP A 11 -1.49 -4.17 1.92
CA ASP A 11 -0.88 -4.08 3.24
C ASP A 11 -1.40 -2.83 3.98
N PRO A 12 -1.09 -2.69 5.30
CA PRO A 12 -1.62 -1.59 6.11
C PRO A 12 -1.21 -0.19 5.66
N ARG A 13 -0.16 -0.04 4.87
CA ARG A 13 0.27 1.28 4.35
C ARG A 13 -0.82 1.97 3.53
N PHE A 14 -1.71 1.19 2.91
CA PHE A 14 -2.80 1.70 2.07
C PHE A 14 -4.04 2.11 2.88
N ALA A 15 -4.12 1.72 4.15
CA ALA A 15 -5.28 2.02 4.99
C ALA A 15 -5.21 3.45 5.53
N ARG A 16 -6.39 4.06 5.75
CA ARG A 16 -6.48 5.38 6.40
C ARG A 16 -5.97 5.32 7.82
N ASP A 17 -6.40 4.29 8.55
CA ASP A 17 -5.98 4.06 9.93
C ASP A 17 -4.70 3.23 9.87
N GLN A 18 -3.57 3.90 9.88
CA GLN A 18 -2.27 3.26 9.80
C GLN A 18 -1.95 2.54 11.10
N HIS A 19 -2.58 1.40 11.31
CA HIS A 19 -2.24 0.53 12.42
C HIS A 19 -1.24 -0.54 11.97
N GLU A 20 -0.36 -0.89 12.87
CA GLU A 20 0.64 -1.92 12.63
C GLU A 20 0.04 -3.30 12.92
N VAL A 21 0.32 -4.25 12.04
CA VAL A 21 -0.08 -5.64 12.25
C VAL A 21 0.96 -6.32 13.14
N LYS A 22 0.51 -6.82 14.29
CA LYS A 22 1.38 -7.46 15.27
C LYS A 22 1.72 -8.90 14.87
N LYS A 23 2.78 -9.44 15.47
CA LYS A 23 3.27 -10.81 15.21
C LYS A 23 2.22 -11.90 15.39
N ASN A 24 1.31 -11.72 16.34
CA ASN A 24 0.27 -12.70 16.67
C ASN A 24 -1.04 -12.46 15.92
N GLN A 25 -1.01 -11.63 14.90
CA GLN A 25 -2.16 -11.29 14.08
C GLN A 25 -1.93 -11.72 12.64
N ALA A 26 -2.98 -12.20 11.98
CA ALA A 26 -2.94 -12.55 10.56
C ALA A 26 -3.45 -11.37 9.72
N TYR A 27 -2.98 -11.31 8.48
CA TYR A 27 -3.41 -10.29 7.51
C TYR A 27 -3.67 -10.98 6.18
N LEU A 28 -4.92 -10.98 5.75
CA LEU A 28 -5.33 -11.63 4.51
C LEU A 28 -5.83 -10.59 3.51
N ASN A 29 -5.26 -10.64 2.32
CA ASN A 29 -5.76 -9.89 1.18
C ASN A 29 -6.81 -10.74 0.46
N LYS A 30 -8.05 -10.26 0.41
CA LYS A 30 -9.17 -10.98 -0.24
C LYS A 30 -8.88 -11.39 -1.67
N LYS A 31 -8.08 -10.62 -2.39
CA LYS A 31 -7.70 -10.91 -3.78
C LYS A 31 -6.83 -12.15 -3.91
N LEU A 32 -6.12 -12.52 -2.85
CA LEU A 32 -5.20 -13.65 -2.83
C LEU A 32 -5.82 -14.92 -2.24
N LEU A 33 -7.05 -14.85 -1.75
CA LEU A 33 -7.73 -16.01 -1.20
C LEU A 33 -8.24 -16.92 -2.32
N ALA A 34 -7.72 -18.15 -2.35
CA ALA A 34 -8.18 -19.15 -3.31
C ALA A 34 -9.60 -19.65 -2.98
N ASP A 35 -9.89 -19.82 -1.70
CA ASP A 35 -11.21 -20.19 -1.20
C ASP A 35 -11.33 -19.82 0.29
N SER A 36 -12.53 -20.03 0.86
CA SER A 36 -12.81 -19.72 2.25
C SER A 36 -12.07 -20.60 3.26
N ALA A 37 -11.51 -21.72 2.83
CA ALA A 37 -10.75 -22.61 3.73
C ALA A 37 -9.50 -21.90 4.26
N VAL A 38 -8.87 -21.04 3.45
CA VAL A 38 -7.71 -20.26 3.87
C VAL A 38 -8.05 -19.36 5.06
N LEU A 39 -9.24 -18.75 5.06
CA LEU A 39 -9.70 -17.92 6.17
C LEU A 39 -9.84 -18.74 7.45
N VAL A 40 -10.43 -19.94 7.36
CA VAL A 40 -10.57 -20.85 8.50
C VAL A 40 -9.22 -21.25 9.05
N GLU A 41 -8.29 -21.61 8.17
CA GLU A 41 -6.92 -21.96 8.57
C GLU A 41 -6.20 -20.80 9.28
N ALA A 42 -6.40 -19.58 8.80
CA ALA A 42 -5.82 -18.38 9.42
C ALA A 42 -6.40 -18.15 10.82
N ILE A 43 -7.71 -18.33 10.99
CA ILE A 43 -8.38 -18.22 12.29
C ILE A 43 -7.81 -19.24 13.27
N GLU A 44 -7.67 -20.50 12.83
CA GLU A 44 -7.07 -21.56 13.65
C GLU A 44 -5.64 -21.23 14.05
N ALA A 45 -4.82 -20.75 13.09
CA ALA A 45 -3.42 -20.38 13.36
C ALA A 45 -3.33 -19.29 14.43
N VAL A 46 -4.17 -18.27 14.36
CA VAL A 46 -4.21 -17.16 15.32
C VAL A 46 -4.66 -17.64 16.69
N LEU A 47 -5.69 -18.51 16.75
CA LEU A 47 -6.19 -19.07 18.01
C LEU A 47 -5.16 -19.98 18.69
N LEU A 48 -4.42 -20.76 17.90
CA LEU A 48 -3.40 -21.69 18.41
C LEU A 48 -2.02 -21.03 18.54
N GLU A 49 -1.90 -19.80 18.12
CA GLU A 49 -0.64 -19.02 18.12
C GLU A 49 0.51 -19.75 17.41
N THR A 50 0.20 -20.44 16.32
CA THR A 50 1.17 -21.20 15.54
C THR A 50 0.93 -21.06 14.04
N GLY A 51 2.01 -20.96 13.25
CA GLY A 51 1.94 -20.87 11.81
C GLY A 51 1.34 -19.58 11.27
N ILE A 52 1.28 -18.53 12.06
CA ILE A 52 0.66 -17.25 11.69
C ILE A 52 1.38 -16.59 10.52
N ASP A 53 2.69 -16.79 10.40
CA ASP A 53 3.51 -16.18 9.34
C ASP A 53 3.05 -16.61 7.94
N ASP A 54 2.44 -17.76 7.81
CA ASP A 54 1.87 -18.24 6.54
C ASP A 54 0.64 -17.40 6.10
N PHE A 55 0.09 -16.61 7.02
CA PHE A 55 -1.11 -15.79 6.80
C PHE A 55 -0.81 -14.29 6.95
N ARG A 56 0.36 -13.89 6.50
CA ARG A 56 0.82 -12.49 6.54
C ARG A 56 1.02 -11.97 5.10
N HIS A 57 -0.09 -11.74 4.40
CA HIS A 57 -0.06 -11.21 3.03
C HIS A 57 0.56 -9.80 2.96
N ASP A 58 0.54 -9.07 4.06
CA ASP A 58 1.18 -7.75 4.16
C ASP A 58 2.71 -7.80 4.07
N LYS A 59 3.30 -8.99 4.18
CA LYS A 59 4.76 -9.20 4.09
C LYS A 59 5.21 -9.90 2.81
N LEU A 60 4.31 -10.19 1.89
CA LEU A 60 4.67 -10.84 0.63
C LEU A 60 5.57 -9.93 -0.21
N ASP A 61 6.65 -10.50 -0.75
CA ASP A 61 7.64 -9.75 -1.53
C ASP A 61 7.07 -9.15 -2.81
N GLY A 62 6.15 -9.85 -3.45
CA GLY A 62 5.51 -9.41 -4.69
C GLY A 62 4.32 -8.49 -4.50
N ARG A 63 4.08 -7.98 -3.28
CA ARG A 63 2.93 -7.09 -3.06
C ARG A 63 3.10 -5.77 -3.80
N PRO A 64 1.99 -5.14 -4.24
CA PRO A 64 2.05 -3.89 -4.98
C PRO A 64 2.81 -2.79 -4.23
N LEU A 65 3.69 -2.09 -4.96
CA LEU A 65 4.46 -0.96 -4.42
C LEU A 65 5.27 -1.32 -3.17
N ALA A 66 5.74 -2.57 -3.08
CA ALA A 66 6.51 -3.05 -1.92
C ALA A 66 7.80 -2.25 -1.68
N ASN A 67 8.37 -1.66 -2.75
CA ASN A 67 9.58 -0.84 -2.68
C ASN A 67 9.34 0.56 -2.10
N LEU A 68 8.10 1.02 -2.00
CA LEU A 68 7.80 2.33 -1.41
C LEU A 68 7.75 2.26 0.11
N SER A 69 8.35 3.26 0.77
CA SER A 69 8.17 3.43 2.21
C SER A 69 6.75 3.90 2.52
N ARG A 70 6.37 3.85 3.79
CA ARG A 70 5.07 4.39 4.25
C ARG A 70 4.92 5.86 3.87
N THR A 71 5.95 6.66 4.06
CA THR A 71 5.95 8.08 3.70
C THR A 71 5.78 8.28 2.19
N GLN A 72 6.49 7.51 1.38
CA GLN A 72 6.38 7.59 -0.08
C GLN A 72 4.99 7.18 -0.56
N LEU A 73 4.41 6.16 0.04
CA LEU A 73 3.06 5.73 -0.31
C LEU A 73 2.01 6.78 0.08
N GLU A 74 2.17 7.44 1.23
CA GLU A 74 1.31 8.55 1.64
C GLU A 74 1.38 9.71 0.64
N ILE A 75 2.58 10.05 0.20
CA ILE A 75 2.79 11.08 -0.83
C ILE A 75 2.11 10.66 -2.15
N LEU A 76 2.29 9.42 -2.56
CA LEU A 76 1.67 8.90 -3.78
C LEU A 76 0.14 8.98 -3.70
N LYS A 77 -0.42 8.65 -2.56
CA LYS A 77 -1.86 8.76 -2.32
C LYS A 77 -2.34 10.20 -2.47
N LEU A 78 -1.64 11.16 -1.88
CA LEU A 78 -1.99 12.58 -1.99
C LEU A 78 -1.86 13.09 -3.43
N LEU A 79 -0.84 12.63 -4.16
CA LEU A 79 -0.71 12.91 -5.59
C LEU A 79 -1.91 12.36 -6.38
N SER A 80 -2.37 11.17 -6.04
CA SER A 80 -3.51 10.52 -6.71
C SER A 80 -4.83 11.24 -6.44
N GLU A 81 -4.90 12.00 -5.36
CA GLU A 81 -6.05 12.84 -5.01
C GLU A 81 -6.00 14.20 -5.70
N GLY A 82 -4.99 14.44 -6.53
CA GLY A 82 -4.83 15.70 -7.25
C GLY A 82 -4.21 16.84 -6.44
N LYS A 83 -3.60 16.53 -5.31
CA LYS A 83 -3.00 17.55 -4.44
C LYS A 83 -1.75 18.16 -5.07
N THR A 84 -1.59 19.48 -4.90
CA THR A 84 -0.35 20.18 -5.27
C THR A 84 0.75 19.90 -4.24
N ASN A 85 2.00 20.19 -4.58
CA ASN A 85 3.10 20.05 -3.63
C ASN A 85 2.89 20.88 -2.36
N GLN A 86 2.31 22.08 -2.49
CA GLN A 86 1.98 22.91 -1.32
C GLN A 86 0.91 22.27 -0.44
N GLN A 87 -0.13 21.71 -1.06
CA GLN A 87 -1.17 21.01 -0.32
C GLN A 87 -0.65 19.75 0.38
N ILE A 88 0.28 19.04 -0.25
CA ILE A 88 0.93 17.87 0.36
C ILE A 88 1.80 18.33 1.55
N ALA A 89 2.56 19.40 1.38
CA ALA A 89 3.38 19.97 2.45
C ALA A 89 2.52 20.35 3.66
N ASP A 90 1.41 21.04 3.42
CA ASP A 90 0.47 21.46 4.47
C ASP A 90 -0.16 20.24 5.17
N ALA A 91 -0.60 19.25 4.40
CA ALA A 91 -1.22 18.04 4.94
C ALA A 91 -0.26 17.22 5.82
N ARG A 92 1.04 17.26 5.52
CA ARG A 92 2.06 16.51 6.24
C ARG A 92 2.82 17.32 7.27
N GLY A 93 2.54 18.63 7.39
CA GLY A 93 3.25 19.51 8.31
C GLY A 93 4.73 19.64 7.99
N ARG A 94 5.09 19.65 6.70
CA ARG A 94 6.46 19.75 6.22
C ARG A 94 6.64 21.00 5.36
N SER A 95 7.89 21.42 5.15
CA SER A 95 8.18 22.55 4.26
C SER A 95 7.93 22.16 2.80
N LEU A 96 7.68 23.15 1.95
CA LEU A 96 7.51 22.93 0.52
C LEU A 96 8.78 22.32 -0.09
N SER A 97 9.95 22.81 0.29
CA SER A 97 11.23 22.29 -0.21
C SER A 97 11.44 20.81 0.13
N ALA A 98 11.18 20.43 1.38
CA ALA A 98 11.28 19.03 1.80
C ALA A 98 10.26 18.14 1.06
N THR A 99 9.06 18.68 0.82
CA THR A 99 8.00 17.96 0.10
C THR A 99 8.38 17.76 -1.37
N GLU A 100 8.92 18.77 -2.04
CA GLU A 100 9.37 18.65 -3.43
C GLU A 100 10.43 17.55 -3.57
N SER A 101 11.39 17.50 -2.64
CA SER A 101 12.41 16.44 -2.61
C SER A 101 11.78 15.07 -2.39
N ALA A 102 10.84 14.96 -1.47
CA ALA A 102 10.15 13.70 -1.18
C ALA A 102 9.31 13.23 -2.35
N VAL A 103 8.61 14.13 -3.03
CA VAL A 103 7.85 13.82 -4.26
C VAL A 103 8.79 13.30 -5.34
N THR A 104 9.91 13.97 -5.56
CA THR A 104 10.91 13.54 -6.54
C THR A 104 11.40 12.13 -6.27
N ARG A 105 11.77 11.82 -5.02
CA ARG A 105 12.22 10.47 -4.63
C ARG A 105 11.14 9.42 -4.84
N THR A 106 9.89 9.77 -4.53
CA THR A 106 8.76 8.85 -4.73
C THR A 106 8.60 8.51 -6.21
N LEU A 107 8.67 9.52 -7.07
CA LEU A 107 8.57 9.32 -8.52
C LEU A 107 9.74 8.48 -9.06
N GLU A 108 10.94 8.70 -8.56
CA GLU A 108 12.11 7.90 -8.91
C GLU A 108 11.94 6.43 -8.54
N GLU A 109 11.45 6.15 -7.32
CA GLU A 109 11.17 4.79 -6.87
C GLU A 109 10.09 4.09 -7.72
N LEU A 110 9.17 4.85 -8.28
CA LEU A 110 8.16 4.34 -9.20
C LEU A 110 8.70 4.09 -10.61
N GLY A 111 9.95 4.52 -10.90
CA GLY A 111 10.54 4.38 -12.21
C GLY A 111 9.94 5.32 -13.25
N ILE A 112 9.38 6.45 -12.84
CA ILE A 112 8.82 7.45 -13.74
C ILE A 112 9.92 8.44 -14.13
N PRO A 113 10.28 8.54 -15.43
CA PRO A 113 11.29 9.48 -15.88
C PRO A 113 10.85 10.93 -15.68
N LYS A 114 11.78 11.79 -15.24
CA LYS A 114 11.51 13.23 -15.03
C LYS A 114 11.19 13.97 -16.32
N ASP A 115 11.73 13.49 -17.43
CA ASP A 115 11.58 14.08 -18.77
C ASP A 115 10.48 13.43 -19.58
N ALA A 116 9.67 12.60 -18.97
CA ALA A 116 8.52 12.03 -19.65
C ALA A 116 7.57 13.14 -20.11
N GLU A 117 7.24 13.16 -21.37
CA GLU A 117 6.29 14.12 -21.95
C GLU A 117 4.90 13.97 -21.32
N LEU A 118 4.61 12.80 -20.80
CA LEU A 118 3.41 12.54 -20.02
C LEU A 118 3.50 13.25 -18.68
N ASN A 119 2.40 13.79 -18.25
CA ASN A 119 2.30 14.34 -16.92
C ASN A 119 2.67 13.27 -15.89
N VAL A 120 3.81 13.43 -15.22
CA VAL A 120 4.33 12.49 -14.22
C VAL A 120 3.32 12.21 -13.12
N ARG A 121 2.49 13.18 -12.77
CA ARG A 121 1.43 13.02 -11.77
C ARG A 121 0.35 12.06 -12.24
N VAL A 122 0.00 12.08 -13.52
CA VAL A 122 -0.96 11.14 -14.10
C VAL A 122 -0.38 9.72 -14.06
N ALA A 123 0.89 9.56 -14.44
CA ALA A 123 1.55 8.26 -14.39
C ALA A 123 1.61 7.70 -12.96
N ALA A 124 1.93 8.55 -11.98
CA ALA A 124 1.96 8.17 -10.57
C ALA A 124 0.57 7.76 -10.07
N THR A 125 -0.45 8.54 -10.41
CA THR A 125 -1.84 8.26 -10.05
C THR A 125 -2.28 6.91 -10.59
N ARG A 126 -1.94 6.60 -11.83
CA ARG A 126 -2.25 5.31 -12.45
C ARG A 126 -1.62 4.15 -11.67
N LYS A 127 -0.35 4.27 -11.30
CA LYS A 127 0.34 3.23 -10.52
C LYS A 127 -0.32 3.00 -9.16
N TYR A 128 -0.77 4.06 -8.50
CA TYR A 128 -1.48 3.93 -7.24
C TYR A 128 -2.81 3.18 -7.41
N PHE A 129 -3.62 3.57 -8.38
CA PHE A 129 -4.91 2.92 -8.61
C PHE A 129 -4.77 1.47 -9.08
N GLU A 130 -3.76 1.15 -9.86
CA GLU A 130 -3.45 -0.23 -10.23
C GLU A 130 -3.14 -1.08 -9.00
N ALA A 131 -2.40 -0.53 -8.03
CA ALA A 131 -2.04 -1.23 -6.81
C ALA A 131 -3.25 -1.57 -5.93
N ILE A 132 -4.24 -0.68 -5.87
CA ILE A 132 -5.45 -0.89 -5.05
C ILE A 132 -6.62 -1.46 -5.82
N SER A 133 -6.47 -1.70 -7.13
CA SER A 133 -7.54 -2.23 -7.97
C SER A 133 -7.94 -3.65 -7.53
N PRO A 134 -9.24 -3.96 -7.48
CA PRO A 134 -9.72 -5.30 -7.16
C PRO A 134 -9.22 -6.39 -8.11
N ARG A 135 -8.81 -6.05 -9.32
CA ARG A 135 -8.36 -6.99 -10.35
C ARG A 135 -6.91 -6.79 -10.78
N GLY A 136 -6.12 -6.06 -9.98
CA GLY A 136 -4.74 -5.79 -10.33
C GLY A 136 -4.59 -5.07 -11.68
N SER A 137 -3.69 -5.55 -12.53
CA SER A 137 -3.38 -4.93 -13.81
C SER A 137 -4.44 -5.11 -14.91
N ASN A 138 -5.59 -5.69 -14.59
CA ASN A 138 -6.67 -5.90 -15.56
C ASN A 138 -7.57 -4.69 -15.77
N LEU A 139 -7.12 -3.52 -15.41
CA LEU A 139 -7.77 -2.28 -15.76
C LEU A 139 -7.42 -1.93 -17.21
N ILE A 140 -8.35 -2.20 -18.06
CA ILE A 140 -8.26 -1.77 -19.45
C ILE A 140 -9.03 -0.48 -19.59
#